data_75d72bf267f41d740e94e49b1c56e19f
#
_entry.id   75d72bf267f41d740e94e49b1c56e19f
#
_cell.length_a   1.000
_cell.length_b   1.000
_cell.length_c   1.000
_cell.angle_alpha   90.00
_cell.angle_beta   90.00
_cell.angle_gamma   90.00
#
_symmetry.space_group_name_H-M   'P 1'
#
loop_
_entity.id
_entity.type
_entity.pdbx_description
1 polymer ?
#
loop_
_entity_poly.entity_id
_entity_poly.type
_entity_poly.pdbx_seq_one_letter_code
_entity_poly.pdbx_strand_id
1 'polypeptide(L)'
;EPGAGQRGVATATVCALMNMECIVYMGKTDVERQRVNVEKMKMLGATVVPVTSGNMTLKDATNEAIRDWCCHPSDTYYVIGSTVGPHPYPDMVARLQSVISEEIRKQLLEHEGRECPDYLIACVGGGSNAAGTIYHYVNDPHVQIVLAEAGGKGIETGMTAATIALGKMGIIHGSRTYVIQNEDGQIEEPYSISAGLDYPGIGPMHANLAKQKRAIVLAVNDDEAIRAAYELTRLEGIIPALESAHALGALEKMRFKPTDVVVLTVSGRGDKDIETYLSDE
;
A
#
# COMPACT_ATOMS: atom_id res chain seq x y z
N GLU A 1 -9.55 -2.94 -8.23
CA GLU A 1 -9.91 -3.34 -6.85
C GLU A 1 -9.05 -2.57 -5.84
N PRO A 2 -9.60 -1.79 -4.98
CA PRO A 2 -8.93 -1.13 -3.87
C PRO A 2 -9.36 -1.68 -2.52
N GLY A 3 -8.47 -1.74 -1.55
CA GLY A 3 -8.80 -1.89 -0.13
C GLY A 3 -9.28 -0.55 0.46
N ALA A 4 -8.40 0.45 0.50
CA ALA A 4 -8.73 1.79 1.02
C ALA A 4 -9.64 2.63 0.11
N GLY A 5 -9.88 2.23 -1.13
CA GLY A 5 -10.75 2.94 -2.08
C GLY A 5 -10.12 4.11 -2.84
N GLN A 6 -8.98 4.66 -2.41
CA GLN A 6 -8.37 5.84 -3.04
C GLN A 6 -8.01 5.61 -4.51
N ARG A 7 -7.45 4.45 -4.83
CA ARG A 7 -7.13 4.07 -6.21
C ARG A 7 -8.40 3.88 -7.05
N GLY A 8 -9.46 3.31 -6.48
CA GLY A 8 -10.77 3.22 -7.13
C GLY A 8 -11.29 4.59 -7.51
N VAL A 9 -11.18 5.58 -6.61
CA VAL A 9 -11.55 6.98 -6.88
C VAL A 9 -10.70 7.55 -8.02
N ALA A 10 -9.39 7.34 -8.01
CA ALA A 10 -8.51 7.83 -9.10
C ALA A 10 -8.87 7.20 -10.45
N THR A 11 -9.12 5.89 -10.49
CA THR A 11 -9.53 5.18 -11.70
C THR A 11 -10.88 5.68 -12.19
N ALA A 12 -11.87 5.81 -11.29
CA ALA A 12 -13.19 6.34 -11.63
C ALA A 12 -13.12 7.77 -12.17
N THR A 13 -12.22 8.61 -11.62
CA THR A 13 -12.00 9.98 -12.13
C THR A 13 -11.52 9.98 -13.59
N VAL A 14 -10.54 9.13 -13.91
CA VAL A 14 -10.03 9.03 -15.28
C VAL A 14 -11.08 8.44 -16.22
N CYS A 15 -11.80 7.41 -15.77
CA CYS A 15 -12.88 6.82 -16.57
C CYS A 15 -14.00 7.84 -16.85
N ALA A 16 -14.40 8.64 -15.86
CA ALA A 16 -15.37 9.73 -16.06
C ALA A 16 -14.88 10.77 -17.08
N LEU A 17 -13.60 11.19 -16.96
CA LEU A 17 -12.99 12.14 -17.88
C LEU A 17 -12.95 11.61 -19.31
N MET A 18 -12.66 10.32 -19.49
CA MET A 18 -12.50 9.65 -20.78
C MET A 18 -13.81 9.04 -21.30
N ASN A 19 -14.93 9.23 -20.60
CA ASN A 19 -16.24 8.62 -20.93
C ASN A 19 -16.15 7.09 -21.07
N MET A 20 -15.48 6.44 -20.13
CA MET A 20 -15.31 4.99 -20.07
C MET A 20 -16.16 4.42 -18.93
N GLU A 21 -16.69 3.21 -19.14
CA GLU A 21 -17.32 2.45 -18.06
C GLU A 21 -16.26 2.04 -17.01
N CYS A 22 -16.64 2.09 -15.74
CA CYS A 22 -15.76 1.74 -14.63
C CYS A 22 -16.50 0.85 -13.63
N ILE A 23 -16.00 -0.37 -13.45
CA ILE A 23 -16.49 -1.31 -12.45
C ILE A 23 -15.40 -1.50 -11.40
N VAL A 24 -15.74 -1.31 -10.13
CA VAL A 24 -14.82 -1.42 -9.00
C VAL A 24 -15.28 -2.52 -8.06
N TYR A 25 -14.54 -3.63 -8.01
CA TYR A 25 -14.75 -4.69 -7.04
C TYR A 25 -14.09 -4.30 -5.72
N MET A 26 -14.83 -4.36 -4.62
CA MET A 26 -14.35 -4.00 -3.30
C MET A 26 -14.92 -4.94 -2.25
N GLY A 27 -14.12 -5.43 -1.32
CA GLY A 27 -14.61 -6.28 -0.23
C GLY A 27 -15.75 -5.61 0.54
N LYS A 28 -16.79 -6.33 0.91
CA LYS A 28 -17.94 -5.77 1.63
C LYS A 28 -17.49 -5.07 2.93
N THR A 29 -16.57 -5.68 3.66
CA THR A 29 -15.98 -5.09 4.87
C THR A 29 -15.29 -3.75 4.56
N ASP A 30 -14.54 -3.67 3.47
CA ASP A 30 -13.84 -2.46 3.06
C ASP A 30 -14.82 -1.39 2.53
N VAL A 31 -15.92 -1.79 1.88
CA VAL A 31 -17.00 -0.86 1.46
C VAL A 31 -17.58 -0.12 2.68
N GLU A 32 -17.77 -0.84 3.79
CA GLU A 32 -18.29 -0.26 5.04
C GLU A 32 -17.25 0.65 5.72
N ARG A 33 -15.99 0.19 5.83
CA ARG A 33 -14.87 0.92 6.43
C ARG A 33 -14.51 2.21 5.66
N GLN A 34 -14.68 2.21 4.36
CA GLN A 34 -14.23 3.26 3.44
C GLN A 34 -15.37 3.91 2.66
N ARG A 35 -16.52 4.07 3.30
CA ARG A 35 -17.76 4.58 2.69
C ARG A 35 -17.58 5.91 1.94
N VAL A 36 -16.75 6.82 2.47
CA VAL A 36 -16.47 8.12 1.81
C VAL A 36 -15.89 7.94 0.40
N ASN A 37 -14.95 7.01 0.21
CA ASN A 37 -14.39 6.74 -1.10
C ASN A 37 -15.38 6.01 -2.01
N VAL A 38 -16.22 5.15 -1.46
CA VAL A 38 -17.29 4.47 -2.22
C VAL A 38 -18.27 5.49 -2.80
N GLU A 39 -18.71 6.45 -2.01
CA GLU A 39 -19.61 7.52 -2.50
C GLU A 39 -18.94 8.42 -3.54
N LYS A 40 -17.64 8.74 -3.38
CA LYS A 40 -16.88 9.47 -4.42
C LYS A 40 -16.86 8.70 -5.75
N MET A 41 -16.61 7.38 -5.72
CA MET A 41 -16.62 6.54 -6.92
C MET A 41 -18.00 6.53 -7.61
N LYS A 42 -19.08 6.40 -6.85
CA LYS A 42 -20.44 6.46 -7.38
C LYS A 42 -20.77 7.81 -7.99
N MET A 43 -20.38 8.91 -7.33
CA MET A 43 -20.55 10.28 -7.88
C MET A 43 -19.81 10.46 -9.22
N LEU A 44 -18.69 9.77 -9.40
CA LEU A 44 -17.91 9.76 -10.65
C LEU A 44 -18.49 8.82 -11.72
N GLY A 45 -19.62 8.16 -11.44
CA GLY A 45 -20.28 7.26 -12.37
C GLY A 45 -19.76 5.82 -12.37
N ALA A 46 -18.89 5.46 -11.44
CA ALA A 46 -18.41 4.08 -11.33
C ALA A 46 -19.42 3.18 -10.63
N THR A 47 -19.51 1.93 -11.08
CA THR A 47 -20.25 0.86 -10.40
C THR A 47 -19.35 0.21 -9.37
N VAL A 48 -19.73 0.30 -8.09
CA VAL A 48 -19.00 -0.39 -7.00
C VAL A 48 -19.74 -1.70 -6.68
N VAL A 49 -19.04 -2.83 -6.85
CA VAL A 49 -19.55 -4.18 -6.60
C VAL A 49 -18.99 -4.70 -5.29
N PRO A 50 -19.81 -4.81 -4.22
CA PRO A 50 -19.38 -5.41 -2.96
C PRO A 50 -19.13 -6.91 -3.12
N VAL A 51 -17.92 -7.38 -2.77
CA VAL A 51 -17.56 -8.80 -2.79
C VAL A 51 -17.85 -9.41 -1.43
N THR A 52 -18.65 -10.47 -1.43
CA THR A 52 -19.14 -11.15 -0.23
C THR A 52 -18.55 -12.55 -0.04
N SER A 53 -17.64 -12.97 -0.92
CA SER A 53 -16.91 -14.24 -0.81
C SER A 53 -15.69 -14.09 0.11
N GLY A 54 -15.24 -15.20 0.68
CA GLY A 54 -14.07 -15.23 1.58
C GLY A 54 -14.25 -14.34 2.81
N ASN A 55 -13.22 -13.59 3.15
CA ASN A 55 -13.22 -12.66 4.28
C ASN A 55 -13.77 -11.27 3.92
N MET A 56 -14.25 -11.10 2.69
CA MET A 56 -14.85 -9.86 2.19
C MET A 56 -13.90 -8.65 2.25
N THR A 57 -12.60 -8.88 2.03
CA THR A 57 -11.54 -7.87 2.05
C THR A 57 -10.85 -7.75 0.70
N LEU A 58 -9.77 -6.96 0.64
CA LEU A 58 -8.99 -6.67 -0.57
C LEU A 58 -8.57 -7.92 -1.36
N LYS A 59 -8.14 -9.00 -0.68
CA LYS A 59 -7.73 -10.26 -1.34
C LYS A 59 -8.88 -10.83 -2.17
N ASP A 60 -10.08 -10.87 -1.61
CA ASP A 60 -11.24 -11.45 -2.28
C ASP A 60 -11.78 -10.55 -3.40
N ALA A 61 -11.69 -9.24 -3.21
CA ALA A 61 -11.98 -8.27 -4.25
C ALA A 61 -11.04 -8.43 -5.46
N THR A 62 -9.75 -8.65 -5.22
CA THR A 62 -8.77 -8.93 -6.28
C THR A 62 -9.09 -10.22 -7.03
N ASN A 63 -9.45 -11.29 -6.29
CA ASN A 63 -9.86 -12.56 -6.90
C ASN A 63 -11.07 -12.37 -7.81
N GLU A 64 -12.07 -11.60 -7.37
CA GLU A 64 -13.29 -11.39 -8.16
C GLU A 64 -13.04 -10.54 -9.40
N ALA A 65 -12.26 -9.46 -9.27
CA ALA A 65 -11.88 -8.63 -10.39
C ALA A 65 -11.10 -9.41 -11.48
N ILE A 66 -10.15 -10.27 -11.06
CA ILE A 66 -9.42 -11.14 -11.99
C ILE A 66 -10.37 -12.15 -12.65
N ARG A 67 -11.30 -12.72 -11.90
CA ARG A 67 -12.28 -13.70 -12.41
C ARG A 67 -13.19 -13.07 -13.45
N ASP A 68 -13.72 -11.89 -13.16
CA ASP A 68 -14.55 -11.14 -14.11
C ASP A 68 -13.79 -10.77 -15.38
N TRP A 69 -12.56 -10.23 -15.23
CA TRP A 69 -11.71 -9.92 -16.37
C TRP A 69 -11.41 -11.14 -17.25
N CYS A 70 -11.14 -12.30 -16.64
CA CYS A 70 -10.92 -13.53 -17.40
C CYS A 70 -12.16 -13.99 -18.21
N CYS A 71 -13.36 -13.59 -17.78
CA CYS A 71 -14.60 -13.83 -18.51
C CYS A 71 -14.84 -12.83 -19.64
N HIS A 72 -14.23 -11.64 -19.60
CA HIS A 72 -14.43 -10.54 -20.53
C HIS A 72 -13.12 -10.00 -21.14
N PRO A 73 -12.23 -10.85 -21.69
CA PRO A 73 -10.87 -10.42 -22.08
C PRO A 73 -10.85 -9.57 -23.36
N SER A 74 -11.93 -9.53 -24.13
CA SER A 74 -12.00 -8.84 -25.42
C SER A 74 -12.44 -7.38 -25.33
N ASP A 75 -13.13 -7.00 -24.27
CA ASP A 75 -13.77 -5.68 -24.11
C ASP A 75 -13.47 -5.00 -22.78
N THR A 76 -12.79 -5.69 -21.90
CA THR A 76 -12.49 -5.20 -20.54
C THR A 76 -10.99 -5.17 -20.28
N TYR A 77 -10.51 -4.06 -19.74
CA TYR A 77 -9.13 -3.92 -19.27
C TYR A 77 -9.08 -3.91 -17.73
N TYR A 78 -8.31 -4.83 -17.16
CA TYR A 78 -8.12 -4.88 -15.73
C TYR A 78 -7.00 -3.94 -15.28
N VAL A 79 -7.36 -2.89 -14.55
CA VAL A 79 -6.39 -1.98 -13.92
C VAL A 79 -6.02 -2.56 -12.56
N ILE A 80 -4.93 -3.34 -12.51
CA ILE A 80 -4.41 -3.83 -11.24
C ILE A 80 -3.84 -2.66 -10.43
N GLY A 81 -4.25 -2.63 -9.17
CA GLY A 81 -4.02 -1.44 -8.32
C GLY A 81 -2.67 -1.40 -7.64
N SER A 82 -1.85 -2.44 -7.69
CA SER A 82 -0.62 -2.54 -6.92
C SER A 82 0.51 -3.22 -7.69
N THR A 83 1.69 -3.34 -7.08
CA THR A 83 2.83 -4.07 -7.64
C THR A 83 2.75 -5.57 -7.35
N VAL A 84 1.53 -6.11 -7.38
CA VAL A 84 1.21 -7.54 -7.23
C VAL A 84 0.74 -8.12 -8.56
N GLY A 85 0.46 -9.41 -8.59
CA GLY A 85 0.02 -10.09 -9.82
C GLY A 85 1.19 -10.60 -10.67
N PRO A 86 0.89 -11.29 -11.78
CA PRO A 86 1.91 -11.87 -12.65
C PRO A 86 2.66 -10.79 -13.44
N HIS A 87 3.82 -11.15 -13.98
CA HIS A 87 4.49 -10.29 -14.96
C HIS A 87 3.55 -10.03 -16.17
N PRO A 88 3.44 -8.79 -16.69
CA PRO A 88 4.29 -7.63 -16.41
C PRO A 88 3.72 -6.63 -15.38
N TYR A 89 2.62 -6.93 -14.70
CA TYR A 89 1.92 -5.96 -13.84
C TYR A 89 2.80 -5.31 -12.76
N PRO A 90 3.62 -6.03 -11.99
CA PRO A 90 4.47 -5.38 -10.99
C PRO A 90 5.42 -4.34 -11.60
N ASP A 91 6.03 -4.65 -12.76
CA ASP A 91 6.93 -3.73 -13.45
C ASP A 91 6.16 -2.53 -14.04
N MET A 92 5.03 -2.77 -14.68
CA MET A 92 4.19 -1.70 -15.23
C MET A 92 3.77 -0.70 -14.15
N VAL A 93 3.27 -1.20 -13.01
CA VAL A 93 2.82 -0.33 -11.92
C VAL A 93 4.00 0.40 -11.31
N ALA A 94 5.13 -0.26 -11.08
CA ALA A 94 6.34 0.38 -10.55
C ALA A 94 6.82 1.52 -11.47
N ARG A 95 6.85 1.30 -12.78
CA ARG A 95 7.25 2.32 -13.77
C ARG A 95 6.28 3.49 -13.83
N LEU A 96 4.96 3.22 -13.81
CA LEU A 96 3.96 4.30 -13.83
C LEU A 96 3.97 5.10 -12.51
N GLN A 97 4.29 4.47 -11.39
CA GLN A 97 4.43 5.15 -10.08
C GLN A 97 5.80 5.83 -9.91
N SER A 98 6.77 5.58 -10.79
CA SER A 98 8.14 6.11 -10.65
C SER A 98 8.23 7.64 -10.74
N VAL A 99 7.18 8.31 -11.19
CA VAL A 99 7.05 9.78 -11.10
C VAL A 99 7.32 10.28 -9.68
N ILE A 100 6.98 9.50 -8.65
CA ILE A 100 7.25 9.85 -7.25
C ILE A 100 8.76 10.01 -7.04
N SER A 101 9.57 9.02 -7.40
CA SER A 101 11.03 9.09 -7.23
C SER A 101 11.71 10.06 -8.21
N GLU A 102 11.13 10.31 -9.36
CA GLU A 102 11.59 11.36 -10.27
C GLU A 102 11.44 12.75 -9.66
N GLU A 103 10.27 13.03 -9.08
CA GLU A 103 10.01 14.30 -8.38
C GLU A 103 10.84 14.43 -7.10
N ILE A 104 11.05 13.35 -6.34
CA ILE A 104 11.96 13.33 -5.19
C ILE A 104 13.34 13.79 -5.60
N ARG A 105 13.92 13.23 -6.67
CA ARG A 105 15.25 13.64 -7.17
C ARG A 105 15.31 15.12 -7.49
N LYS A 106 14.32 15.63 -8.21
CA LYS A 106 14.23 17.02 -8.61
C LYS A 106 14.12 17.94 -7.40
N GLN A 107 13.23 17.63 -6.46
CA GLN A 107 13.02 18.44 -5.27
C GLN A 107 14.23 18.40 -4.33
N LEU A 108 14.87 17.26 -4.15
CA LEU A 108 16.10 17.16 -3.36
C LEU A 108 17.25 18.00 -3.97
N LEU A 109 17.38 17.99 -5.30
CA LEU A 109 18.38 18.83 -5.96
C LEU A 109 18.10 20.33 -5.74
N GLU A 110 16.83 20.73 -5.78
CA GLU A 110 16.40 22.12 -5.57
C GLU A 110 16.58 22.58 -4.11
N HIS A 111 16.32 21.73 -3.13
CA HIS A 111 16.29 22.10 -1.72
C HIS A 111 17.56 21.74 -0.96
N GLU A 112 18.19 20.62 -1.29
CA GLU A 112 19.34 20.05 -0.56
C GLU A 112 20.63 20.05 -1.40
N GLY A 113 20.57 20.45 -2.67
CA GLY A 113 21.73 20.46 -3.58
C GLY A 113 22.24 19.06 -3.95
N ARG A 114 21.45 18.02 -3.72
CA ARG A 114 21.79 16.62 -4.03
C ARG A 114 20.57 15.85 -4.52
N GLU A 115 20.75 14.86 -5.40
CA GLU A 115 19.65 14.08 -5.96
C GLU A 115 19.26 12.86 -5.11
N CYS A 116 20.14 12.40 -4.22
CA CYS A 116 19.96 11.17 -3.45
C CYS A 116 19.80 11.49 -1.97
N PRO A 117 18.77 10.97 -1.29
CA PRO A 117 18.65 11.01 0.16
C PRO A 117 19.54 9.93 0.80
N ASP A 118 19.69 9.97 2.12
CA ASP A 118 20.32 8.88 2.87
C ASP A 118 19.31 7.75 3.12
N TYR A 119 18.04 8.12 3.34
CA TYR A 119 16.96 7.17 3.62
C TYR A 119 15.71 7.46 2.79
N LEU A 120 15.11 6.41 2.27
CA LEU A 120 13.76 6.42 1.68
C LEU A 120 12.85 5.52 2.51
N ILE A 121 11.77 6.08 3.04
CA ILE A 121 10.82 5.36 3.90
C ILE A 121 9.44 5.38 3.24
N ALA A 122 8.82 4.21 3.11
CA ALA A 122 7.46 4.07 2.62
C ALA A 122 6.74 2.91 3.32
N CYS A 123 5.43 3.03 3.49
CA CYS A 123 4.61 1.92 3.92
C CYS A 123 4.46 0.89 2.79
N VAL A 124 4.29 -0.38 3.14
CA VAL A 124 4.18 -1.46 2.19
C VAL A 124 3.08 -2.46 2.57
N GLY A 125 2.11 -2.60 1.67
CA GLY A 125 1.18 -3.72 1.58
C GLY A 125 1.43 -4.40 0.24
N GLY A 126 0.58 -4.17 -0.77
CA GLY A 126 0.88 -4.58 -2.15
C GLY A 126 2.11 -3.87 -2.74
N GLY A 127 2.41 -2.63 -2.28
CA GLY A 127 3.70 -1.97 -2.47
C GLY A 127 3.81 -0.94 -3.60
N SER A 128 2.70 -0.43 -4.17
CA SER A 128 2.79 0.49 -5.30
C SER A 128 3.43 1.84 -4.95
N ASN A 129 3.07 2.43 -3.80
CA ASN A 129 3.69 3.68 -3.35
C ASN A 129 5.18 3.48 -3.04
N ALA A 130 5.53 2.40 -2.35
CA ALA A 130 6.92 2.07 -2.05
C ALA A 130 7.74 1.84 -3.33
N ALA A 131 7.19 1.13 -4.33
CA ALA A 131 7.84 0.95 -5.62
C ALA A 131 8.10 2.28 -6.32
N GLY A 132 7.11 3.18 -6.34
CA GLY A 132 7.26 4.51 -6.92
C GLY A 132 8.32 5.36 -6.21
N THR A 133 8.34 5.30 -4.87
CA THR A 133 9.31 6.02 -4.06
C THR A 133 10.75 5.59 -4.32
N ILE A 134 10.97 4.27 -4.47
CA ILE A 134 12.32 3.71 -4.56
C ILE A 134 12.81 3.45 -5.98
N TYR A 135 11.98 3.59 -7.01
CA TYR A 135 12.23 3.11 -8.35
C TYR A 135 13.60 3.51 -8.92
N HIS A 136 13.95 4.80 -8.87
CA HIS A 136 15.22 5.31 -9.38
C HIS A 136 16.41 5.09 -8.42
N TYR A 137 16.14 4.61 -7.19
CA TYR A 137 17.16 4.42 -6.14
C TYR A 137 17.43 2.95 -5.81
N VAL A 138 16.71 2.01 -6.44
CA VAL A 138 16.80 0.57 -6.13
C VAL A 138 18.24 0.06 -6.20
N ASN A 139 19.00 0.51 -7.19
CA ASN A 139 20.37 0.07 -7.42
C ASN A 139 21.44 0.99 -6.80
N ASP A 140 21.04 2.04 -6.11
CA ASP A 140 21.99 2.93 -5.43
C ASP A 140 22.32 2.42 -4.02
N PRO A 141 23.54 1.92 -3.77
CA PRO A 141 23.89 1.34 -2.48
C PRO A 141 24.00 2.36 -1.36
N HIS A 142 24.09 3.66 -1.68
CA HIS A 142 24.19 4.73 -0.71
C HIS A 142 22.86 5.14 -0.11
N VAL A 143 21.76 4.83 -0.79
CA VAL A 143 20.40 5.12 -0.33
C VAL A 143 19.86 3.93 0.47
N GLN A 144 19.53 4.11 1.73
CA GLN A 144 18.89 3.09 2.56
C GLN A 144 17.40 3.06 2.30
N ILE A 145 16.88 1.91 1.91
CA ILE A 145 15.45 1.69 1.69
C ILE A 145 14.83 1.09 2.95
N VAL A 146 13.75 1.70 3.43
CA VAL A 146 12.99 1.25 4.60
C VAL A 146 11.54 1.00 4.18
N LEU A 147 11.07 -0.22 4.42
CA LEU A 147 9.71 -0.66 4.15
C LEU A 147 8.98 -0.86 5.48
N ALA A 148 7.92 -0.09 5.73
CA ALA A 148 7.10 -0.21 6.92
C ALA A 148 5.88 -1.09 6.63
N GLU A 149 5.81 -2.27 7.25
CA GLU A 149 4.67 -3.18 7.21
C GLU A 149 3.70 -2.90 8.37
N ALA A 150 2.42 -3.22 8.18
CA ALA A 150 1.43 -3.15 9.23
C ALA A 150 1.62 -4.31 10.24
N GLY A 151 2.13 -3.98 11.42
CA GLY A 151 2.30 -4.91 12.53
C GLY A 151 1.00 -5.29 13.24
N GLY A 152 -0.09 -4.60 12.94
CA GLY A 152 -1.40 -4.84 13.56
C GLY A 152 -1.34 -4.69 15.08
N LYS A 153 -1.85 -5.67 15.80
CA LYS A 153 -1.80 -5.73 17.29
C LYS A 153 -0.49 -6.32 17.82
N GLY A 154 0.50 -6.47 16.97
CA GLY A 154 1.79 -7.10 17.27
C GLY A 154 1.98 -8.41 16.50
N ILE A 155 3.19 -8.61 15.96
CA ILE A 155 3.51 -9.79 15.14
C ILE A 155 3.25 -11.09 15.92
N GLU A 156 3.56 -11.11 17.21
CA GLU A 156 3.42 -12.25 18.09
C GLU A 156 1.97 -12.64 18.38
N THR A 157 1.02 -11.74 18.11
CA THR A 157 -0.41 -12.00 18.35
C THR A 157 -1.08 -12.79 17.24
N GLY A 158 -0.45 -12.86 16.06
CA GLY A 158 -1.05 -13.38 14.82
C GLY A 158 -2.03 -12.39 14.16
N MET A 159 -2.42 -11.30 14.84
CA MET A 159 -3.25 -10.25 14.26
C MET A 159 -2.36 -9.18 13.62
N THR A 160 -1.87 -9.47 12.45
CA THR A 160 -0.86 -8.66 11.74
C THR A 160 -0.95 -8.85 10.23
N ALA A 161 -0.49 -7.87 9.47
CA ALA A 161 -0.29 -7.95 8.03
C ALA A 161 1.22 -7.82 7.65
N ALA A 162 2.13 -8.07 8.61
CA ALA A 162 3.57 -8.02 8.39
C ALA A 162 4.05 -9.24 7.58
N THR A 163 3.81 -9.21 6.29
CA THR A 163 4.00 -10.33 5.36
C THR A 163 5.46 -10.75 5.19
N ILE A 164 6.41 -9.81 5.19
CA ILE A 164 7.84 -10.14 5.07
C ILE A 164 8.34 -10.74 6.38
N ALA A 165 7.85 -10.24 7.51
CA ALA A 165 8.27 -10.71 8.82
C ALA A 165 7.82 -12.15 9.11
N LEU A 166 6.58 -12.52 8.73
CA LEU A 166 5.96 -13.80 9.05
C LEU A 166 5.74 -14.71 7.85
N GLY A 167 5.66 -14.15 6.65
CA GLY A 167 5.25 -14.87 5.45
C GLY A 167 6.26 -15.92 5.00
N LYS A 168 5.73 -16.93 4.34
CA LYS A 168 6.49 -17.95 3.62
C LYS A 168 6.32 -17.75 2.12
N MET A 169 7.27 -18.31 1.33
CA MET A 169 7.13 -18.27 -0.13
C MET A 169 5.87 -19.02 -0.57
N GLY A 170 4.98 -18.35 -1.24
CA GLY A 170 3.72 -18.87 -1.74
C GLY A 170 3.34 -18.26 -3.08
N ILE A 171 2.10 -18.53 -3.52
CA ILE A 171 1.52 -17.97 -4.74
C ILE A 171 0.21 -17.26 -4.37
N ILE A 172 0.11 -16.00 -4.75
CA ILE A 172 -1.10 -15.20 -4.61
C ILE A 172 -1.30 -14.35 -5.87
N HIS A 173 -2.54 -14.28 -6.38
CA HIS A 173 -2.90 -13.47 -7.55
C HIS A 173 -1.96 -13.67 -8.76
N GLY A 174 -1.50 -14.91 -8.97
CA GLY A 174 -0.62 -15.25 -10.10
C GLY A 174 0.85 -14.86 -9.93
N SER A 175 1.28 -14.40 -8.75
CA SER A 175 2.69 -14.11 -8.46
C SER A 175 3.26 -14.97 -7.35
N ARG A 176 4.54 -15.33 -7.45
CA ARG A 176 5.29 -15.99 -6.40
C ARG A 176 5.95 -14.93 -5.52
N THR A 177 5.55 -14.90 -4.25
CA THR A 177 6.00 -13.88 -3.29
C THR A 177 5.91 -14.40 -1.86
N TYR A 178 6.20 -13.56 -0.86
CA TYR A 178 5.88 -13.89 0.53
C TYR A 178 4.37 -13.75 0.75
N VAL A 179 3.79 -14.71 1.46
CA VAL A 179 2.37 -14.79 1.79
C VAL A 179 2.22 -15.25 3.23
N ILE A 180 1.33 -14.63 3.99
CA ILE A 180 0.93 -15.12 5.31
C ILE A 180 0.08 -16.37 5.09
N GLN A 181 0.58 -17.52 5.53
CA GLN A 181 -0.04 -18.83 5.29
C GLN A 181 0.26 -19.78 6.44
N ASN A 182 -0.67 -20.68 6.69
CA ASN A 182 -0.52 -21.75 7.68
C ASN A 182 0.43 -22.86 7.20
N GLU A 183 0.53 -23.94 7.97
CA GLU A 183 1.41 -25.08 7.67
C GLU A 183 1.00 -25.85 6.41
N ASP A 184 -0.32 -25.83 6.10
CA ASP A 184 -0.89 -26.47 4.92
C ASP A 184 -0.79 -25.59 3.65
N GLY A 185 -0.20 -24.38 3.76
CA GLY A 185 -0.06 -23.44 2.66
C GLY A 185 -1.34 -22.66 2.34
N GLN A 186 -2.35 -22.71 3.20
CA GLN A 186 -3.56 -21.90 3.06
C GLN A 186 -3.28 -20.48 3.53
N ILE A 187 -3.78 -19.51 2.77
CA ILE A 187 -3.63 -18.09 3.11
C ILE A 187 -4.43 -17.81 4.38
N GLU A 188 -3.72 -17.29 5.39
CA GLU A 188 -4.33 -16.82 6.62
C GLU A 188 -4.84 -15.39 6.47
N GLU A 189 -5.80 -15.03 7.31
CA GLU A 189 -6.39 -13.70 7.33
C GLU A 189 -5.38 -12.70 7.91
N PRO A 190 -5.01 -11.65 7.15
CA PRO A 190 -4.20 -10.57 7.68
C PRO A 190 -5.04 -9.71 8.61
N TYR A 191 -4.38 -8.89 9.38
CA TYR A 191 -5.04 -7.85 10.18
C TYR A 191 -4.26 -6.54 10.14
N SER A 192 -4.95 -5.46 9.85
CA SER A 192 -4.47 -4.10 9.97
C SER A 192 -5.64 -3.14 10.20
N ILE A 193 -5.45 -2.14 11.04
CA ILE A 193 -6.37 -1.00 11.16
C ILE A 193 -6.49 -0.24 9.83
N SER A 194 -5.47 -0.31 9.00
CA SER A 194 -5.40 0.31 7.68
C SER A 194 -5.91 -0.64 6.61
N ALA A 195 -7.04 -0.31 5.97
CA ALA A 195 -7.63 -1.11 4.89
C ALA A 195 -6.67 -1.30 3.69
N GLY A 196 -5.79 -0.34 3.41
CA GLY A 196 -4.83 -0.42 2.31
C GLY A 196 -3.62 -1.31 2.58
N LEU A 197 -3.35 -1.65 3.84
CA LEU A 197 -2.28 -2.57 4.25
C LEU A 197 -2.81 -3.94 4.71
N ASP A 198 -4.12 -4.10 4.79
CA ASP A 198 -4.81 -5.34 5.18
C ASP A 198 -4.78 -6.36 4.02
N TYR A 199 -3.59 -6.92 3.76
CA TYR A 199 -3.32 -7.79 2.63
C TYR A 199 -2.31 -8.88 3.01
N PRO A 200 -2.59 -10.16 2.73
CA PRO A 200 -1.77 -11.28 3.20
C PRO A 200 -0.54 -11.56 2.34
N GLY A 201 -0.22 -10.69 1.40
CA GLY A 201 0.90 -10.83 0.47
C GLY A 201 1.67 -9.54 0.29
N ILE A 202 2.71 -9.59 -0.52
CA ILE A 202 3.52 -8.41 -0.86
C ILE A 202 3.95 -8.47 -2.33
N GLY A 203 4.22 -7.30 -2.92
CA GLY A 203 4.74 -7.25 -4.28
C GLY A 203 6.06 -8.01 -4.44
N PRO A 204 6.24 -8.79 -5.52
CA PRO A 204 7.45 -9.60 -5.75
C PRO A 204 8.75 -8.78 -5.71
N MET A 205 8.71 -7.52 -6.13
CA MET A 205 9.84 -6.59 -6.07
C MET A 205 10.29 -6.40 -4.61
N HIS A 206 9.37 -6.10 -3.71
CA HIS A 206 9.66 -5.84 -2.29
C HIS A 206 10.12 -7.12 -1.58
N ALA A 207 9.49 -8.26 -1.89
CA ALA A 207 9.92 -9.56 -1.40
C ALA A 207 11.38 -9.84 -1.80
N ASN A 208 11.77 -9.53 -3.03
CA ASN A 208 13.13 -9.71 -3.51
C ASN A 208 14.11 -8.74 -2.81
N LEU A 209 13.76 -7.48 -2.62
CA LEU A 209 14.59 -6.49 -1.91
C LEU A 209 14.85 -6.91 -0.46
N ALA A 210 13.83 -7.42 0.22
CA ALA A 210 13.96 -7.95 1.57
C ALA A 210 14.86 -9.19 1.60
N LYS A 211 14.65 -10.14 0.69
CA LYS A 211 15.46 -11.36 0.56
C LYS A 211 16.95 -11.05 0.30
N GLN A 212 17.23 -10.05 -0.51
CA GLN A 212 18.60 -9.59 -0.81
C GLN A 212 19.17 -8.69 0.29
N LYS A 213 18.42 -8.40 1.35
CA LYS A 213 18.81 -7.45 2.41
C LYS A 213 19.11 -6.04 1.84
N ARG A 214 18.50 -5.70 0.72
CA ARG A 214 18.60 -4.36 0.11
C ARG A 214 17.68 -3.37 0.80
N ALA A 215 16.60 -3.84 1.43
CA ALA A 215 15.67 -3.05 2.20
C ALA A 215 15.68 -3.47 3.67
N ILE A 216 15.60 -2.51 4.57
CA ILE A 216 15.27 -2.68 5.98
C ILE A 216 13.74 -2.82 6.05
N VAL A 217 13.25 -3.83 6.74
CA VAL A 217 11.81 -4.04 6.91
C VAL A 217 11.47 -3.87 8.38
N LEU A 218 10.49 -3.02 8.67
CA LEU A 218 10.04 -2.72 10.01
C LEU A 218 8.54 -2.95 10.11
N ALA A 219 8.11 -3.74 11.07
CA ALA A 219 6.70 -3.83 11.42
C ALA A 219 6.35 -2.71 12.41
N VAL A 220 5.30 -1.98 12.08
CA VAL A 220 4.75 -0.88 12.90
C VAL A 220 3.35 -1.28 13.31
N ASN A 221 3.08 -1.32 14.62
CA ASN A 221 1.76 -1.69 15.13
C ASN A 221 0.75 -0.52 15.04
N ASP A 222 -0.52 -0.84 15.29
CA ASP A 222 -1.61 0.12 15.14
C ASP A 222 -1.43 1.34 16.06
N ASP A 223 -1.07 1.14 17.33
CA ASP A 223 -0.86 2.21 18.31
C ASP A 223 0.32 3.11 17.92
N GLU A 224 1.41 2.52 17.42
CA GLU A 224 2.59 3.26 16.93
C GLU A 224 2.22 4.13 15.72
N ALA A 225 1.42 3.58 14.80
CA ALA A 225 0.96 4.30 13.62
C ALA A 225 0.04 5.47 13.97
N ILE A 226 -0.95 5.24 14.85
CA ILE A 226 -1.89 6.28 15.30
C ILE A 226 -1.13 7.40 16.01
N ARG A 227 -0.24 7.07 16.94
CA ARG A 227 0.58 8.06 17.65
C ARG A 227 1.39 8.92 16.69
N ALA A 228 2.08 8.31 15.72
CA ALA A 228 2.86 9.01 14.73
C ALA A 228 1.99 9.91 13.81
N ALA A 229 0.77 9.49 13.49
CA ALA A 229 -0.17 10.30 12.74
C ALA A 229 -0.60 11.57 13.50
N TYR A 230 -0.91 11.43 14.79
CA TYR A 230 -1.24 12.59 15.64
C TYR A 230 -0.06 13.54 15.79
N GLU A 231 1.16 13.01 15.88
CA GLU A 231 2.37 13.84 15.94
C GLU A 231 2.54 14.66 14.68
N LEU A 232 2.47 14.05 13.48
CA LEU A 232 2.53 14.78 12.22
C LEU A 232 1.40 15.83 12.12
N THR A 233 0.20 15.46 12.54
CA THR A 233 -0.96 16.36 12.49
C THR A 233 -0.74 17.60 13.36
N ARG A 234 -0.19 17.43 14.56
CA ARG A 234 0.06 18.53 15.50
C ARG A 234 1.24 19.41 15.10
N LEU A 235 2.27 18.81 14.48
CA LEU A 235 3.49 19.54 14.08
C LEU A 235 3.34 20.25 12.73
N GLU A 236 2.69 19.60 11.75
CA GLU A 236 2.69 20.06 10.36
C GLU A 236 1.28 20.40 9.84
N GLY A 237 0.23 20.13 10.60
CA GLY A 237 -1.16 20.36 10.16
C GLY A 237 -1.62 19.37 9.07
N ILE A 238 -0.92 18.24 8.91
CA ILE A 238 -1.21 17.22 7.89
C ILE A 238 -1.83 16.01 8.58
N ILE A 239 -3.06 15.66 8.23
CA ILE A 239 -3.70 14.41 8.67
C ILE A 239 -3.36 13.34 7.64
N PRO A 240 -2.46 12.39 7.95
CA PRO A 240 -2.07 11.33 7.01
C PRO A 240 -3.15 10.24 6.94
N ALA A 241 -3.17 9.48 5.83
CA ALA A 241 -3.87 8.21 5.80
C ALA A 241 -3.22 7.22 6.79
N LEU A 242 -3.99 6.28 7.34
CA LEU A 242 -3.49 5.24 8.24
C LEU A 242 -2.35 4.43 7.61
N GLU A 243 -2.40 4.21 6.30
CA GLU A 243 -1.31 3.60 5.55
C GLU A 243 0.00 4.37 5.72
N SER A 244 -0.05 5.69 5.51
CA SER A 244 1.13 6.58 5.62
C SER A 244 1.62 6.71 7.06
N ALA A 245 0.70 6.60 8.02
CA ALA A 245 1.02 6.61 9.45
C ALA A 245 1.97 5.48 9.84
N HIS A 246 1.88 4.30 9.21
CA HIS A 246 2.84 3.22 9.42
C HIS A 246 4.26 3.60 8.96
N ALA A 247 4.39 4.34 7.85
CA ALA A 247 5.69 4.85 7.43
C ALA A 247 6.27 5.86 8.45
N LEU A 248 5.41 6.72 9.02
CA LEU A 248 5.80 7.66 10.07
C LEU A 248 6.23 6.94 11.35
N GLY A 249 5.51 5.93 11.80
CA GLY A 249 5.86 5.13 12.97
C GLY A 249 7.20 4.40 12.83
N ALA A 250 7.66 4.14 11.61
CA ALA A 250 8.98 3.57 11.38
C ALA A 250 10.12 4.52 11.79
N LEU A 251 9.91 5.85 11.79
CA LEU A 251 10.91 6.83 12.24
C LEU A 251 11.32 6.61 13.69
N GLU A 252 10.39 6.27 14.57
CA GLU A 252 10.66 6.03 15.99
C GLU A 252 11.54 4.79 16.22
N LYS A 253 11.53 3.85 15.27
CA LYS A 253 12.31 2.60 15.35
C LYS A 253 13.72 2.75 14.80
N MET A 254 14.09 3.92 14.29
CA MET A 254 15.35 4.18 13.63
C MET A 254 16.21 5.20 14.38
N ARG A 255 17.47 5.27 14.01
CA ARG A 255 18.41 6.29 14.49
C ARG A 255 19.06 6.95 13.29
N PHE A 256 18.93 8.26 13.22
CA PHE A 256 19.48 9.10 12.16
C PHE A 256 20.62 9.98 12.70
N LYS A 257 21.54 10.32 11.83
CA LYS A 257 22.54 11.36 12.11
C LYS A 257 21.92 12.73 11.84
N PRO A 258 22.40 13.80 12.48
CA PRO A 258 21.87 15.14 12.21
C PRO A 258 22.06 15.62 10.76
N THR A 259 22.97 14.98 10.02
CA THR A 259 23.29 15.30 8.62
C THR A 259 22.54 14.43 7.61
N ASP A 260 21.80 13.41 8.08
CA ASP A 260 21.07 12.51 7.18
C ASP A 260 19.86 13.23 6.60
N VAL A 261 19.65 13.08 5.32
CA VAL A 261 18.44 13.50 4.61
C VAL A 261 17.51 12.29 4.49
N VAL A 262 16.37 12.41 5.13
CA VAL A 262 15.35 11.35 5.17
C VAL A 262 14.13 11.78 4.35
N VAL A 263 13.79 11.01 3.35
CA VAL A 263 12.57 11.20 2.56
C VAL A 263 11.56 10.13 2.96
N LEU A 264 10.41 10.57 3.45
CA LEU A 264 9.29 9.71 3.81
C LEU A 264 8.10 10.03 2.91
N THR A 265 7.52 8.99 2.31
CA THR A 265 6.35 9.15 1.44
C THR A 265 5.06 9.16 2.25
N VAL A 266 4.42 10.34 2.35
CA VAL A 266 3.04 10.48 2.82
C VAL A 266 2.12 10.17 1.65
N SER A 267 1.82 8.89 1.48
CA SER A 267 1.16 8.34 0.29
C SER A 267 -0.34 8.60 0.19
N GLY A 268 -0.95 9.09 1.25
CA GLY A 268 -2.38 9.36 1.28
C GLY A 268 -2.79 10.29 2.40
N ARG A 269 -3.99 10.86 2.27
CA ARG A 269 -4.61 11.77 3.23
C ARG A 269 -5.62 11.04 4.11
N GLY A 270 -5.78 11.50 5.35
CA GLY A 270 -6.55 10.86 6.39
C GLY A 270 -8.03 11.24 6.48
N ASP A 271 -8.58 12.04 5.56
CA ASP A 271 -10.00 12.41 5.57
C ASP A 271 -10.95 11.19 5.50
N LYS A 272 -10.49 10.09 4.96
CA LYS A 272 -11.20 8.80 4.92
C LYS A 272 -11.14 8.02 6.24
N ASP A 273 -10.22 8.35 7.14
CA ASP A 273 -9.86 7.56 8.33
C ASP A 273 -10.22 8.28 9.65
N ILE A 274 -10.89 9.43 9.58
CA ILE A 274 -11.22 10.26 10.76
C ILE A 274 -12.00 9.47 11.81
N GLU A 275 -12.97 8.64 11.40
CA GLU A 275 -13.75 7.83 12.33
C GLU A 275 -12.86 6.85 13.10
N THR A 276 -11.87 6.26 12.43
CA THR A 276 -10.91 5.35 13.06
C THR A 276 -10.00 6.09 14.04
N TYR A 277 -9.48 7.24 13.64
CA TYR A 277 -8.65 8.06 14.54
C TYR A 277 -9.38 8.48 15.83
N LEU A 278 -10.67 8.79 15.73
CA LEU A 278 -11.48 9.21 16.89
C LEU A 278 -11.97 8.04 17.75
N SER A 279 -12.01 6.82 17.24
CA SER A 279 -12.45 5.64 17.99
C SER A 279 -11.38 5.09 18.93
N ASP A 280 -10.13 5.49 18.76
CA ASP A 280 -8.98 5.06 19.57
C ASP A 280 -8.62 6.08 20.69
N GLU A 281 -9.39 7.17 20.86
CA GLU A 281 -9.33 8.05 22.03
C GLU A 281 -10.24 7.52 23.17
#